data_8625c77d31a37daa97f292ca32527919
#
_entry.id   8625c77d31a37daa97f292ca32527919
#
_cell.length_a   1.000
_cell.length_b   1.000
_cell.length_c   1.000
_cell.angle_alpha   90.00
_cell.angle_beta   90.00
_cell.angle_gamma   90.00
#
_symmetry.space_group_name_H-M   'P 1'
#
loop_
_entity.id
_entity.type
_entity.pdbx_description
1 polymer ?
#
loop_
_entity_poly.entity_id
_entity_poly.type
_entity_poly.pdbx_seq_one_letter_code
_entity_poly.pdbx_strand_id
1 'polypeptide(L)'
;MEHPKVSVIVPIYNVEKYLDECMLSLLNQTLEDIEIILVDDESPDNCPKMCDEYANKDKRVKVVHKKNGGLGFARNSGLDVATGEYVAFIDSDDFIDLDMMEHLYNVATEYNADEVRCGIKFYVGGKFTERHDVDKLTVFRGKEQVVDFMLDVVGPLPKCKRDVKYMMSSCCCIHSRKVIEDNHIRFLSERECLSEDLIWDIDLFSKMNCVVYVPECHYAYRMNPSSLTHQYSREKYQRNYNFFEILEEKLAGILAKEKYELHLLRSQMLYFRNSISGFVHNNGNVKDDVRYVLNDNFWKRLFSLYPFKRLPLKQRVYYTLAKLKSPTLMIILAKLK
;
A
#
# COMPACT_ATOMS: atom_id res chain seq x y z
N MET A 1 -23.94 -3.54 -23.68
CA MET A 1 -23.17 -2.30 -23.45
C MET A 1 -21.75 -2.76 -23.23
N GLU A 2 -20.78 -2.21 -23.95
CA GLU A 2 -19.39 -2.46 -23.65
C GLU A 2 -19.08 -1.92 -22.25
N HIS A 3 -18.48 -2.72 -21.41
CA HIS A 3 -18.04 -2.30 -20.09
C HIS A 3 -16.76 -1.47 -20.24
N PRO A 4 -16.52 -0.45 -19.40
CA PRO A 4 -15.29 0.31 -19.45
C PRO A 4 -14.08 -0.61 -19.21
N LYS A 5 -12.94 -0.26 -19.78
CA LYS A 5 -11.70 -1.01 -19.61
C LYS A 5 -11.20 -0.97 -18.17
N VAL A 6 -11.25 0.23 -17.56
CA VAL A 6 -10.78 0.44 -16.18
C VAL A 6 -11.82 1.23 -15.39
N SER A 7 -12.16 0.75 -14.19
CA SER A 7 -12.85 1.52 -13.15
C SER A 7 -11.81 2.14 -12.24
N VAL A 8 -11.72 3.46 -12.23
CA VAL A 8 -10.81 4.21 -11.34
C VAL A 8 -11.60 4.64 -10.10
N ILE A 9 -11.28 4.05 -8.95
CA ILE A 9 -11.95 4.33 -7.66
C ILE A 9 -11.10 5.33 -6.88
N VAL A 10 -11.73 6.44 -6.48
CA VAL A 10 -11.11 7.55 -5.75
C VAL A 10 -11.80 7.71 -4.40
N PRO A 11 -11.22 7.21 -3.29
CA PRO A 11 -11.73 7.47 -1.95
C PRO A 11 -11.45 8.91 -1.55
N ILE A 12 -12.45 9.61 -1.00
CA ILE A 12 -12.39 11.06 -0.74
C ILE A 12 -12.79 11.34 0.71
N TYR A 13 -11.88 11.99 1.47
CA TYR A 13 -12.16 12.50 2.80
C TYR A 13 -11.22 13.64 3.17
N ASN A 14 -11.75 14.87 3.34
CA ASN A 14 -11.04 16.07 3.80
C ASN A 14 -9.81 16.45 2.94
N VAL A 15 -10.00 16.50 1.60
CA VAL A 15 -8.93 16.70 0.60
C VAL A 15 -9.25 17.79 -0.43
N GLU A 16 -10.15 18.73 -0.14
CA GLU A 16 -10.58 19.77 -1.09
C GLU A 16 -9.44 20.53 -1.78
N LYS A 17 -8.28 20.63 -1.11
CA LYS A 17 -7.08 21.32 -1.63
C LYS A 17 -6.37 20.57 -2.75
N TYR A 18 -6.60 19.26 -2.86
CA TYR A 18 -5.85 18.36 -3.74
C TYR A 18 -6.73 17.72 -4.81
N LEU A 19 -8.05 17.62 -4.54
CA LEU A 19 -8.99 16.90 -5.37
C LEU A 19 -9.01 17.39 -6.82
N ASP A 20 -8.88 18.70 -7.09
CA ASP A 20 -8.86 19.22 -8.45
C ASP A 20 -7.65 18.71 -9.25
N GLU A 21 -6.46 18.63 -8.65
CA GLU A 21 -5.26 18.13 -9.33
C GLU A 21 -5.37 16.63 -9.60
N CYS A 22 -5.88 15.86 -8.64
CA CYS A 22 -6.21 14.46 -8.81
C CYS A 22 -7.18 14.26 -10.00
N MET A 23 -8.31 14.95 -9.98
CA MET A 23 -9.33 14.86 -11.01
C MET A 23 -8.82 15.28 -12.39
N LEU A 24 -8.02 16.33 -12.48
CA LEU A 24 -7.41 16.74 -13.76
C LEU A 24 -6.53 15.63 -14.34
N SER A 25 -5.79 14.90 -13.52
CA SER A 25 -4.98 13.78 -13.99
C SER A 25 -5.83 12.61 -14.49
N LEU A 26 -7.02 12.40 -13.92
CA LEU A 26 -7.93 11.31 -14.30
C LEU A 26 -8.77 11.66 -15.53
N LEU A 27 -9.30 12.87 -15.59
CA LEU A 27 -10.17 13.31 -16.71
C LEU A 27 -9.41 13.40 -18.03
N ASN A 28 -8.09 13.66 -17.98
CA ASN A 28 -7.22 13.78 -19.15
C ASN A 28 -6.42 12.50 -19.46
N GLN A 29 -6.81 11.34 -18.91
CA GLN A 29 -6.17 10.08 -19.28
C GLN A 29 -6.31 9.81 -20.78
N THR A 30 -5.23 9.31 -21.40
CA THR A 30 -5.19 8.93 -22.83
C THR A 30 -6.12 7.73 -23.12
N LEU A 31 -6.35 6.86 -22.14
CA LEU A 31 -7.39 5.83 -22.21
C LEU A 31 -8.75 6.47 -21.94
N GLU A 32 -9.53 6.70 -23.00
CA GLU A 32 -10.86 7.33 -22.88
C GLU A 32 -11.91 6.40 -22.26
N ASP A 33 -11.79 5.09 -22.48
CA ASP A 33 -12.77 4.08 -22.05
C ASP A 33 -12.54 3.68 -20.59
N ILE A 34 -12.72 4.66 -19.71
CA ILE A 34 -12.67 4.50 -18.26
C ILE A 34 -13.93 5.04 -17.60
N GLU A 35 -14.26 4.52 -16.42
CA GLU A 35 -15.17 5.17 -15.48
C GLU A 35 -14.40 5.63 -14.25
N ILE A 36 -14.80 6.76 -13.66
CA ILE A 36 -14.18 7.36 -12.48
C ILE A 36 -15.23 7.35 -11.37
N ILE A 37 -14.97 6.64 -10.29
CA ILE A 37 -15.91 6.46 -9.18
C ILE A 37 -15.37 7.23 -7.98
N LEU A 38 -15.99 8.40 -7.71
CA LEU A 38 -15.67 9.23 -6.57
C LEU A 38 -16.46 8.73 -5.37
N VAL A 39 -15.77 8.28 -4.33
CA VAL A 39 -16.41 7.79 -3.10
C VAL A 39 -16.19 8.80 -1.98
N ASP A 40 -17.17 9.64 -1.76
CA ASP A 40 -17.18 10.60 -0.65
C ASP A 40 -17.55 9.88 0.65
N ASP A 41 -16.56 9.76 1.54
CA ASP A 41 -16.68 9.09 2.84
C ASP A 41 -17.13 10.07 3.94
N GLU A 42 -18.22 10.84 3.68
CA GLU A 42 -18.75 11.88 4.57
C GLU A 42 -17.71 12.98 4.85
N SER A 43 -17.12 13.52 3.80
CA SER A 43 -16.09 14.55 3.90
C SER A 43 -16.63 15.82 4.56
N PRO A 44 -15.91 16.39 5.57
CA PRO A 44 -16.38 17.56 6.30
C PRO A 44 -16.12 18.90 5.59
N ASP A 45 -15.39 18.87 4.48
CA ASP A 45 -15.00 20.03 3.68
C ASP A 45 -15.90 20.20 2.44
N ASN A 46 -15.42 20.88 1.39
CA ASN A 46 -16.20 21.10 0.16
C ASN A 46 -16.20 19.93 -0.83
N CYS A 47 -15.50 18.82 -0.53
CA CYS A 47 -15.39 17.66 -1.42
C CYS A 47 -16.72 17.09 -1.89
N PRO A 48 -17.79 16.93 -1.05
CA PRO A 48 -19.05 16.38 -1.52
C PRO A 48 -19.63 17.18 -2.70
N LYS A 49 -19.62 18.51 -2.61
CA LYS A 49 -20.08 19.39 -3.67
C LYS A 49 -19.19 19.33 -4.92
N MET A 50 -17.86 19.25 -4.74
CA MET A 50 -16.91 19.10 -5.85
C MET A 50 -17.17 17.80 -6.61
N CYS A 51 -17.44 16.70 -5.92
CA CYS A 51 -17.78 15.41 -6.53
C CYS A 51 -19.00 15.53 -7.45
N ASP A 52 -20.07 16.14 -6.95
CA ASP A 52 -21.30 16.36 -7.73
C ASP A 52 -21.05 17.26 -8.95
N GLU A 53 -20.23 18.29 -8.80
CA GLU A 53 -19.85 19.16 -9.90
C GLU A 53 -19.07 18.42 -10.99
N TYR A 54 -18.16 17.49 -10.63
CA TYR A 54 -17.45 16.66 -11.59
C TYR A 54 -18.38 15.69 -12.31
N ALA A 55 -19.30 15.02 -11.60
CA ALA A 55 -20.28 14.13 -12.20
C ALA A 55 -21.22 14.84 -13.18
N ASN A 56 -21.56 16.10 -12.91
CA ASN A 56 -22.37 16.91 -13.81
C ASN A 56 -21.61 17.36 -15.07
N LYS A 57 -20.27 17.43 -15.03
CA LYS A 57 -19.42 17.88 -16.15
C LYS A 57 -18.96 16.76 -17.07
N ASP A 58 -18.74 15.54 -16.53
CA ASP A 58 -18.23 14.40 -17.30
C ASP A 58 -19.03 13.13 -16.99
N LYS A 59 -19.64 12.54 -18.01
CA LYS A 59 -20.48 11.33 -17.91
C LYS A 59 -19.73 10.07 -17.46
N ARG A 60 -18.41 10.08 -17.51
CA ARG A 60 -17.56 8.98 -17.00
C ARG A 60 -17.47 8.99 -15.48
N VAL A 61 -17.82 10.12 -14.84
CA VAL A 61 -17.72 10.29 -13.39
C VAL A 61 -19.02 9.84 -12.73
N LYS A 62 -18.88 8.95 -11.74
CA LYS A 62 -19.96 8.51 -10.84
C LYS A 62 -19.61 8.92 -9.41
N VAL A 63 -20.62 9.22 -8.60
CA VAL A 63 -20.42 9.59 -7.19
C VAL A 63 -21.16 8.62 -6.27
N VAL A 64 -20.49 8.23 -5.20
CA VAL A 64 -21.06 7.46 -4.09
C VAL A 64 -20.85 8.26 -2.81
N HIS A 65 -21.91 8.83 -2.26
CA HIS A 65 -21.87 9.42 -0.92
C HIS A 65 -22.22 8.38 0.13
N LYS A 66 -21.37 8.24 1.16
CA LYS A 66 -21.59 7.26 2.23
C LYS A 66 -21.20 7.82 3.59
N LYS A 67 -21.71 7.22 4.65
CA LYS A 67 -21.26 7.52 6.01
C LYS A 67 -19.79 7.13 6.19
N ASN A 68 -19.04 7.94 6.94
CA ASN A 68 -17.63 7.74 7.16
C ASN A 68 -17.32 6.37 7.79
N GLY A 69 -16.73 5.52 6.97
CA GLY A 69 -16.29 4.17 7.33
C GLY A 69 -14.78 3.99 7.30
N GLY A 70 -14.06 4.97 6.74
CA GLY A 70 -12.62 4.94 6.53
C GLY A 70 -12.22 4.45 5.14
N LEU A 71 -10.90 4.53 4.87
CA LEU A 71 -10.31 4.35 3.53
C LEU A 71 -10.64 2.98 2.92
N GLY A 72 -10.43 1.89 3.66
CA GLY A 72 -10.71 0.54 3.15
C GLY A 72 -12.17 0.35 2.77
N PHE A 73 -13.10 0.85 3.58
CA PHE A 73 -14.54 0.74 3.29
C PHE A 73 -15.00 1.72 2.21
N ALA A 74 -14.32 2.84 2.01
CA ALA A 74 -14.56 3.71 0.86
C ALA A 74 -14.17 3.01 -0.45
N ARG A 75 -12.98 2.37 -0.49
CA ARG A 75 -12.56 1.55 -1.63
C ARG A 75 -13.55 0.42 -1.92
N ASN A 76 -14.06 -0.28 -0.89
CA ASN A 76 -15.07 -1.32 -1.05
C ASN A 76 -16.36 -0.79 -1.66
N SER A 77 -16.84 0.38 -1.22
CA SER A 77 -18.05 0.98 -1.79
C SER A 77 -17.87 1.37 -3.27
N GLY A 78 -16.64 1.73 -3.68
CA GLY A 78 -16.30 1.92 -5.09
C GLY A 78 -16.31 0.60 -5.87
N LEU A 79 -15.77 -0.48 -5.29
CA LEU A 79 -15.79 -1.83 -5.88
C LEU A 79 -17.23 -2.32 -6.14
N ASP A 80 -18.14 -2.05 -5.21
CA ASP A 80 -19.54 -2.52 -5.31
C ASP A 80 -20.29 -1.94 -6.52
N VAL A 81 -19.81 -0.81 -7.07
CA VAL A 81 -20.42 -0.15 -8.25
C VAL A 81 -19.52 -0.16 -9.49
N ALA A 82 -18.31 -0.69 -9.37
CA ALA A 82 -17.34 -0.80 -10.47
C ALA A 82 -17.81 -1.80 -11.53
N THR A 83 -17.70 -1.43 -12.81
CA THR A 83 -18.15 -2.26 -13.94
C THR A 83 -17.02 -2.56 -14.93
N GLY A 84 -15.86 -1.94 -14.80
CA GLY A 84 -14.70 -2.10 -15.67
C GLY A 84 -14.12 -3.52 -15.67
N GLU A 85 -13.35 -3.83 -16.68
CA GLU A 85 -12.60 -5.08 -16.76
C GLU A 85 -11.51 -5.15 -15.66
N TYR A 86 -10.80 -4.03 -15.48
CA TYR A 86 -9.84 -3.82 -14.41
C TYR A 86 -10.31 -2.73 -13.45
N VAL A 87 -9.73 -2.72 -12.24
CA VAL A 87 -9.94 -1.70 -11.21
C VAL A 87 -8.61 -1.07 -10.86
N ALA A 88 -8.58 0.25 -10.76
CA ALA A 88 -7.48 1.04 -10.18
C ALA A 88 -7.98 1.80 -8.95
N PHE A 89 -7.12 1.97 -7.95
CA PHE A 89 -7.37 2.86 -6.82
C PHE A 89 -6.42 4.04 -6.90
N ILE A 90 -6.94 5.26 -6.75
CA ILE A 90 -6.13 6.48 -6.73
C ILE A 90 -6.51 7.28 -5.49
N ASP A 91 -5.54 7.52 -4.61
CA ASP A 91 -5.78 8.33 -3.42
C ASP A 91 -5.98 9.80 -3.83
N SER A 92 -6.99 10.43 -3.26
CA SER A 92 -7.52 11.74 -3.73
C SER A 92 -6.60 12.94 -3.46
N ASP A 93 -5.51 12.75 -2.69
CA ASP A 93 -4.45 13.75 -2.52
C ASP A 93 -3.24 13.52 -3.45
N ASP A 94 -3.28 12.48 -4.28
CA ASP A 94 -2.26 12.11 -5.26
C ASP A 94 -2.70 12.43 -6.70
N PHE A 95 -1.83 12.17 -7.67
CA PHE A 95 -2.14 12.31 -9.10
C PHE A 95 -1.30 11.33 -9.93
N ILE A 96 -1.69 11.11 -11.18
CA ILE A 96 -1.07 10.12 -12.06
C ILE A 96 -0.65 10.73 -13.40
N ASP A 97 0.31 10.09 -14.08
CA ASP A 97 0.67 10.45 -15.45
C ASP A 97 -0.53 10.20 -16.39
N LEU A 98 -0.64 11.00 -17.43
CA LEU A 98 -1.80 10.98 -18.34
C LEU A 98 -1.94 9.69 -19.14
N ASP A 99 -0.88 8.91 -19.28
CA ASP A 99 -0.85 7.63 -20.00
C ASP A 99 -0.85 6.40 -19.09
N MET A 100 -0.96 6.57 -17.77
CA MET A 100 -0.90 5.46 -16.82
C MET A 100 -1.92 4.38 -17.12
N MET A 101 -3.20 4.74 -17.26
CA MET A 101 -4.27 3.76 -17.46
C MET A 101 -4.10 3.04 -18.81
N GLU A 102 -3.73 3.75 -19.86
CA GLU A 102 -3.51 3.16 -21.19
C GLU A 102 -2.32 2.21 -21.19
N HIS A 103 -1.19 2.63 -20.60
CA HIS A 103 0.01 1.80 -20.53
C HIS A 103 -0.25 0.51 -19.75
N LEU A 104 -0.80 0.62 -18.52
CA LEU A 104 -1.04 -0.57 -17.70
C LEU A 104 -2.09 -1.48 -18.33
N TYR A 105 -3.15 -0.95 -18.94
CA TYR A 105 -4.17 -1.75 -19.61
C TYR A 105 -3.60 -2.50 -20.83
N ASN A 106 -2.78 -1.83 -21.66
CA ASN A 106 -2.15 -2.46 -22.82
C ASN A 106 -1.23 -3.62 -22.39
N VAL A 107 -0.42 -3.41 -21.35
CA VAL A 107 0.42 -4.48 -20.77
C VAL A 107 -0.45 -5.61 -20.19
N ALA A 108 -1.54 -5.28 -19.48
CA ALA A 108 -2.46 -6.29 -18.96
C ALA A 108 -3.04 -7.17 -20.05
N THR A 109 -3.45 -6.57 -21.15
CA THR A 109 -4.01 -7.28 -22.32
C THR A 109 -2.93 -8.12 -23.02
N GLU A 110 -1.73 -7.56 -23.28
CA GLU A 110 -0.63 -8.25 -23.93
C GLU A 110 -0.21 -9.53 -23.19
N TYR A 111 -0.12 -9.43 -21.86
CA TYR A 111 0.34 -10.54 -21.02
C TYR A 111 -0.79 -11.40 -20.47
N ASN A 112 -2.06 -11.06 -20.70
CA ASN A 112 -3.23 -11.63 -20.02
C ASN A 112 -2.98 -11.67 -18.51
N ALA A 113 -2.67 -10.49 -17.95
CA ALA A 113 -2.25 -10.34 -16.57
C ALA A 113 -3.45 -10.14 -15.65
N ASP A 114 -3.41 -10.73 -14.46
CA ASP A 114 -4.39 -10.47 -13.40
C ASP A 114 -4.11 -9.13 -12.68
N GLU A 115 -2.85 -8.67 -12.74
CA GLU A 115 -2.43 -7.37 -12.22
C GLU A 115 -1.23 -6.83 -13.00
N VAL A 116 -1.22 -5.51 -13.22
CA VAL A 116 -0.04 -4.79 -13.71
C VAL A 116 0.29 -3.68 -12.74
N ARG A 117 1.54 -3.65 -12.27
CA ARG A 117 2.09 -2.67 -11.33
C ARG A 117 3.10 -1.76 -11.99
N CYS A 118 3.19 -0.50 -11.55
CA CYS A 118 4.22 0.45 -11.94
C CYS A 118 5.00 0.97 -10.72
N GLY A 119 6.10 1.68 -10.98
CA GLY A 119 6.84 2.40 -9.96
C GLY A 119 6.12 3.67 -9.49
N ILE A 120 6.69 4.31 -8.48
CA ILE A 120 6.11 5.49 -7.80
C ILE A 120 7.07 6.68 -7.87
N LYS A 121 6.51 7.89 -7.98
CA LYS A 121 7.19 9.18 -7.86
C LYS A 121 6.78 9.83 -6.55
N PHE A 122 7.72 10.11 -5.66
CA PHE A 122 7.47 10.94 -4.48
C PHE A 122 7.52 12.41 -4.86
N TYR A 123 6.43 13.13 -4.64
CA TYR A 123 6.30 14.54 -4.97
C TYR A 123 6.41 15.43 -3.74
N VAL A 124 7.43 16.31 -3.71
CA VAL A 124 7.70 17.26 -2.61
C VAL A 124 8.06 18.63 -3.20
N GLY A 125 7.24 19.64 -2.95
CA GLY A 125 7.57 21.02 -3.31
C GLY A 125 7.92 21.23 -4.79
N GLY A 126 7.22 20.58 -5.70
CA GLY A 126 7.46 20.69 -7.15
C GLY A 126 8.56 19.76 -7.70
N LYS A 127 9.13 18.89 -6.86
CA LYS A 127 10.19 17.96 -7.27
C LYS A 127 9.74 16.52 -7.13
N PHE A 128 10.21 15.67 -8.06
CA PHE A 128 9.97 14.23 -8.03
C PHE A 128 11.24 13.47 -7.64
N THR A 129 11.04 12.39 -6.90
CA THR A 129 12.05 11.36 -6.65
C THR A 129 11.41 10.02 -6.98
N GLU A 130 11.97 9.32 -7.97
CA GLU A 130 11.43 8.06 -8.45
C GLU A 130 11.91 6.88 -7.63
N ARG A 131 11.03 5.90 -7.46
CA ARG A 131 11.35 4.58 -6.94
C ARG A 131 10.91 3.51 -7.91
N HIS A 132 11.90 2.84 -8.48
CA HIS A 132 11.72 1.67 -9.33
C HIS A 132 11.95 0.41 -8.49
N ASP A 133 10.97 -0.47 -8.47
CA ASP A 133 11.11 -1.77 -7.78
C ASP A 133 11.68 -2.84 -8.73
N VAL A 134 11.59 -2.63 -10.04
CA VAL A 134 12.19 -3.45 -11.10
C VAL A 134 12.96 -2.57 -12.10
N ASP A 135 14.03 -3.12 -12.69
CA ASP A 135 14.87 -2.39 -13.67
C ASP A 135 14.35 -2.59 -15.12
N LYS A 136 13.47 -3.54 -15.34
CA LYS A 136 12.85 -3.88 -16.64
C LYS A 136 11.50 -4.54 -16.41
N LEU A 137 10.64 -4.55 -17.43
CA LEU A 137 9.39 -5.29 -17.39
C LEU A 137 9.64 -6.73 -16.89
N THR A 138 8.95 -7.09 -15.82
CA THR A 138 9.13 -8.37 -15.12
C THR A 138 7.78 -9.07 -15.00
N VAL A 139 7.72 -10.31 -15.47
CA VAL A 139 6.50 -11.13 -15.44
C VAL A 139 6.65 -12.23 -14.40
N PHE A 140 5.70 -12.31 -13.48
CA PHE A 140 5.53 -13.41 -12.53
C PHE A 140 4.34 -14.24 -13.01
N ARG A 141 4.61 -15.43 -13.56
CA ARG A 141 3.59 -16.27 -14.19
C ARG A 141 3.53 -17.63 -13.53
N GLY A 142 2.31 -18.06 -13.26
CA GLY A 142 2.01 -19.31 -12.57
C GLY A 142 2.06 -19.16 -11.05
N LYS A 143 1.37 -20.06 -10.38
CA LYS A 143 1.13 -20.00 -8.92
C LYS A 143 2.39 -19.86 -8.10
N GLU A 144 3.45 -20.56 -8.46
CA GLU A 144 4.72 -20.54 -7.71
C GLU A 144 5.38 -19.17 -7.77
N GLN A 145 5.54 -18.58 -8.97
CA GLN A 145 6.19 -17.27 -9.12
C GLN A 145 5.37 -16.13 -8.49
N VAL A 146 4.03 -16.18 -8.58
CA VAL A 146 3.16 -15.18 -7.95
C VAL A 146 3.23 -15.29 -6.43
N VAL A 147 3.29 -16.51 -5.87
CA VAL A 147 3.48 -16.73 -4.43
C VAL A 147 4.86 -16.23 -3.97
N ASP A 148 5.92 -16.47 -4.73
CA ASP A 148 7.25 -15.95 -4.40
C ASP A 148 7.29 -14.42 -4.44
N PHE A 149 6.61 -13.81 -5.42
CA PHE A 149 6.42 -12.36 -5.49
C PHE A 149 5.65 -11.83 -4.27
N MET A 150 4.52 -12.46 -3.92
CA MET A 150 3.73 -12.14 -2.73
C MET A 150 4.58 -12.17 -1.46
N LEU A 151 5.39 -13.21 -1.29
CA LEU A 151 6.28 -13.33 -0.12
C LEU A 151 7.34 -12.24 -0.09
N ASP A 152 7.87 -11.82 -1.25
CA ASP A 152 8.81 -10.71 -1.34
C ASP A 152 8.16 -9.33 -1.08
N VAL A 153 6.84 -9.18 -1.34
CA VAL A 153 6.03 -8.00 -0.92
C VAL A 153 5.86 -8.00 0.60
N VAL A 154 5.54 -9.14 1.22
CA VAL A 154 5.45 -9.28 2.69
C VAL A 154 6.77 -8.87 3.36
N GLY A 155 7.88 -9.37 2.85
CA GLY A 155 9.22 -9.03 3.37
C GLY A 155 10.31 -9.85 2.70
N PRO A 156 11.34 -9.22 2.14
CA PRO A 156 12.36 -9.94 1.38
C PRO A 156 13.23 -10.81 2.27
N LEU A 157 13.80 -11.87 1.69
CA LEU A 157 14.73 -12.77 2.38
C LEU A 157 15.98 -12.04 2.92
N PRO A 158 16.67 -12.58 3.93
CA PRO A 158 17.75 -11.89 4.67
C PRO A 158 18.89 -11.34 3.82
N LYS A 159 19.19 -11.95 2.66
CA LYS A 159 20.25 -11.48 1.74
C LYS A 159 19.88 -10.21 0.96
N CYS A 160 18.61 -9.86 0.89
CA CYS A 160 18.17 -8.67 0.17
C CYS A 160 18.71 -7.41 0.86
N LYS A 161 19.33 -6.53 0.06
CA LYS A 161 19.88 -5.25 0.55
C LYS A 161 18.80 -4.24 0.88
N ARG A 162 17.66 -4.29 0.17
CA ARG A 162 16.50 -3.42 0.42
C ARG A 162 15.70 -3.96 1.61
N ASP A 163 15.14 -3.07 2.42
CA ASP A 163 14.21 -3.46 3.50
C ASP A 163 12.85 -3.88 2.95
N VAL A 164 12.44 -3.26 1.85
CA VAL A 164 11.25 -3.56 1.05
C VAL A 164 11.72 -3.81 -0.37
N LYS A 165 11.48 -5.00 -0.90
CA LYS A 165 11.87 -5.37 -2.27
C LYS A 165 10.87 -4.83 -3.28
N TYR A 166 9.60 -5.12 -3.05
CA TYR A 166 8.46 -4.60 -3.81
C TYR A 166 7.56 -3.85 -2.86
N MET A 167 7.06 -2.70 -3.29
CA MET A 167 6.18 -1.88 -2.45
C MET A 167 4.78 -2.49 -2.40
N MET A 168 4.24 -2.64 -1.20
CA MET A 168 2.83 -2.89 -1.00
C MET A 168 2.06 -1.61 -1.33
N SER A 169 1.13 -1.68 -2.23
CA SER A 169 0.22 -0.56 -2.55
C SER A 169 -0.88 -1.06 -3.46
N SER A 170 -2.09 -0.70 -3.17
CA SER A 170 -3.23 -0.90 -4.06
C SER A 170 -3.33 0.17 -5.16
N CYS A 171 -2.52 1.26 -5.07
CA CYS A 171 -2.70 2.45 -5.90
C CYS A 171 -1.83 2.48 -7.17
N CYS A 172 -0.64 1.87 -7.16
CA CYS A 172 0.29 1.91 -8.30
C CYS A 172 0.03 0.79 -9.31
N CYS A 173 -1.22 0.36 -9.49
CA CYS A 173 -1.56 -0.82 -10.28
C CYS A 173 -3.00 -0.80 -10.78
N ILE A 174 -3.26 -1.70 -11.74
CA ILE A 174 -4.61 -2.11 -12.11
C ILE A 174 -4.79 -3.59 -11.78
N HIS A 175 -5.96 -3.94 -11.24
CA HIS A 175 -6.30 -5.30 -10.79
C HIS A 175 -7.45 -5.87 -11.62
N SER A 176 -7.40 -7.14 -11.99
CA SER A 176 -8.52 -7.83 -12.62
C SER A 176 -9.76 -7.82 -11.71
N ARG A 177 -10.81 -7.10 -12.11
CA ARG A 177 -12.08 -7.10 -11.37
C ARG A 177 -12.68 -8.51 -11.26
N LYS A 178 -12.48 -9.35 -12.28
CA LYS A 178 -12.92 -10.74 -12.24
C LYS A 178 -12.28 -11.51 -11.07
N VAL A 179 -10.98 -11.37 -10.83
CA VAL A 179 -10.31 -12.03 -9.70
C VAL A 179 -10.86 -11.53 -8.36
N ILE A 180 -11.11 -10.22 -8.24
CA ILE A 180 -11.66 -9.61 -7.04
C ILE A 180 -13.06 -10.18 -6.73
N GLU A 181 -13.97 -10.15 -7.73
CA GLU A 181 -15.38 -10.50 -7.52
C GLU A 181 -15.58 -12.02 -7.38
N ASP A 182 -14.92 -12.84 -8.19
CA ASP A 182 -15.03 -14.32 -8.11
C ASP A 182 -14.55 -14.85 -6.74
N ASN A 183 -13.70 -14.10 -6.05
CA ASN A 183 -13.16 -14.51 -4.75
C ASN A 183 -13.65 -13.64 -3.58
N HIS A 184 -14.59 -12.72 -3.81
CA HIS A 184 -15.16 -11.81 -2.79
C HIS A 184 -14.11 -11.04 -1.99
N ILE A 185 -13.05 -10.59 -2.67
CA ILE A 185 -11.93 -9.88 -2.01
C ILE A 185 -12.37 -8.45 -1.70
N ARG A 186 -12.19 -8.03 -0.42
CA ARG A 186 -12.53 -6.70 0.07
C ARG A 186 -11.47 -6.21 1.06
N PHE A 187 -11.27 -4.90 1.10
CA PHE A 187 -10.38 -4.28 2.08
C PHE A 187 -10.91 -4.45 3.50
N LEU A 188 -9.99 -4.63 4.43
CA LEU A 188 -10.26 -4.46 5.85
C LEU A 188 -10.27 -2.96 6.21
N SER A 189 -10.76 -2.63 7.39
CA SER A 189 -10.67 -1.27 7.92
C SER A 189 -9.24 -0.94 8.34
N GLU A 190 -8.70 0.19 7.85
CA GLU A 190 -7.41 0.72 8.32
C GLU A 190 -7.45 1.15 9.80
N ARG A 191 -8.66 1.26 10.39
CA ARG A 191 -8.85 1.55 11.82
C ARG A 191 -8.57 0.33 12.69
N GLU A 192 -8.72 -0.87 12.15
CA GLU A 192 -8.51 -2.15 12.82
C GLU A 192 -7.21 -2.82 12.39
N CYS A 193 -6.85 -2.68 11.12
CA CYS A 193 -5.65 -3.26 10.52
C CYS A 193 -4.64 -2.17 10.15
N LEU A 194 -3.39 -2.29 10.62
CA LEU A 194 -2.36 -1.25 10.41
C LEU A 194 -1.97 -1.06 8.94
N SER A 195 -2.06 -2.11 8.13
CA SER A 195 -1.69 -2.11 6.70
C SER A 195 -2.68 -2.96 5.93
N GLU A 196 -3.87 -2.40 5.72
CA GLU A 196 -4.95 -3.04 4.96
C GLU A 196 -4.52 -3.38 3.54
N ASP A 197 -3.65 -2.56 2.92
CA ASP A 197 -3.10 -2.78 1.58
C ASP A 197 -2.29 -4.09 1.49
N LEU A 198 -1.47 -4.42 2.51
CA LEU A 198 -0.72 -5.67 2.48
C LEU A 198 -1.64 -6.89 2.62
N ILE A 199 -2.68 -6.78 3.43
CA ILE A 199 -3.67 -7.86 3.56
C ILE A 199 -4.45 -8.04 2.25
N TRP A 200 -4.84 -6.94 1.61
CA TRP A 200 -5.43 -6.92 0.28
C TRP A 200 -4.53 -7.59 -0.77
N ASP A 201 -3.24 -7.21 -0.83
CA ASP A 201 -2.26 -7.79 -1.73
C ASP A 201 -2.15 -9.33 -1.55
N ILE A 202 -2.15 -9.84 -0.29
CA ILE A 202 -2.08 -11.28 -0.03
C ILE A 202 -3.33 -12.00 -0.52
N ASP A 203 -4.50 -11.45 -0.24
CA ASP A 203 -5.76 -12.05 -0.70
C ASP A 203 -5.78 -12.14 -2.24
N LEU A 204 -5.37 -11.07 -2.93
CA LEU A 204 -5.28 -11.03 -4.39
C LEU A 204 -4.26 -12.00 -4.95
N PHE A 205 -2.98 -11.90 -4.53
CA PHE A 205 -1.91 -12.74 -5.08
C PHE A 205 -2.14 -14.22 -4.80
N SER A 206 -2.84 -14.55 -3.71
CA SER A 206 -3.26 -15.92 -3.44
C SER A 206 -4.19 -16.49 -4.51
N LYS A 207 -4.84 -15.67 -5.32
CA LYS A 207 -5.82 -16.04 -6.37
C LYS A 207 -5.32 -15.80 -7.79
N MET A 208 -4.33 -14.94 -7.97
CA MET A 208 -3.76 -14.57 -9.27
C MET A 208 -2.84 -15.65 -9.85
N ASN A 209 -2.69 -15.60 -11.17
CA ASN A 209 -1.79 -16.46 -11.93
C ASN A 209 -0.76 -15.68 -12.76
N CYS A 210 -0.98 -14.38 -12.98
CA CYS A 210 -0.06 -13.55 -13.73
C CYS A 210 -0.03 -12.13 -13.17
N VAL A 211 1.14 -11.71 -12.66
CA VAL A 211 1.42 -10.33 -12.23
C VAL A 211 2.55 -9.79 -13.10
N VAL A 212 2.38 -8.59 -13.64
CA VAL A 212 3.41 -7.91 -14.43
C VAL A 212 3.82 -6.64 -13.69
N TYR A 213 5.12 -6.40 -13.60
CA TYR A 213 5.67 -5.17 -13.04
C TYR A 213 6.43 -4.41 -14.12
N VAL A 214 5.98 -3.20 -14.46
CA VAL A 214 6.65 -2.31 -15.41
C VAL A 214 7.63 -1.39 -14.69
N PRO A 215 8.79 -1.04 -15.30
CA PRO A 215 9.80 -0.21 -14.64
C PRO A 215 9.42 1.27 -14.56
N GLU A 216 8.48 1.73 -15.36
CA GLU A 216 8.03 3.11 -15.41
C GLU A 216 7.35 3.53 -14.11
N CYS A 217 7.48 4.80 -13.74
CA CYS A 217 6.86 5.38 -12.56
C CYS A 217 5.73 6.32 -13.01
N HIS A 218 4.49 5.89 -12.91
CA HIS A 218 3.32 6.68 -13.36
C HIS A 218 2.52 7.32 -12.22
N TYR A 219 2.66 6.81 -11.00
CA TYR A 219 1.91 7.29 -9.84
C TYR A 219 2.72 8.34 -9.07
N ALA A 220 2.17 9.52 -8.88
CA ALA A 220 2.77 10.61 -8.13
C ALA A 220 2.19 10.70 -6.70
N TYR A 221 2.91 10.13 -5.74
CA TYR A 221 2.59 10.19 -4.31
C TYR A 221 2.98 11.54 -3.72
N ARG A 222 2.01 12.29 -3.26
CA ARG A 222 2.23 13.59 -2.60
C ARG A 222 2.65 13.41 -1.16
N MET A 223 3.84 13.88 -0.81
CA MET A 223 4.30 13.91 0.58
C MET A 223 3.56 15.00 1.36
N ASN A 224 2.41 14.62 1.93
CA ASN A 224 1.57 15.52 2.70
C ASN A 224 1.87 15.36 4.20
N PRO A 225 2.27 16.43 4.94
CA PRO A 225 2.52 16.34 6.39
C PRO A 225 1.30 15.91 7.22
N SER A 226 0.08 16.13 6.72
CA SER A 226 -1.18 15.73 7.36
C SER A 226 -1.59 14.28 7.06
N SER A 227 -0.84 13.55 6.23
CA SER A 227 -1.14 12.15 5.88
C SER A 227 -1.24 11.26 7.12
N LEU A 228 -2.18 10.31 7.10
CA LEU A 228 -2.38 9.29 8.14
C LEU A 228 -1.10 8.51 8.48
N THR A 229 -0.19 8.38 7.52
CA THR A 229 1.09 7.69 7.69
C THR A 229 2.04 8.41 8.65
N HIS A 230 1.96 9.73 8.79
CA HIS A 230 2.87 10.54 9.61
C HIS A 230 2.45 10.67 11.08
N GLN A 231 1.21 10.35 11.43
CA GLN A 231 0.75 10.37 12.80
C GLN A 231 1.06 9.04 13.49
N TYR A 232 1.84 9.05 14.59
CA TYR A 232 2.18 7.85 15.34
C TYR A 232 1.81 8.00 16.82
N SER A 233 1.14 6.98 17.38
CA SER A 233 0.69 6.93 18.78
C SER A 233 0.83 5.52 19.34
N ARG A 234 0.70 5.35 20.66
CA ARG A 234 0.67 4.02 21.28
C ARG A 234 -0.52 3.18 20.81
N GLU A 235 -1.65 3.82 20.55
CA GLU A 235 -2.83 3.14 19.99
C GLU A 235 -2.52 2.60 18.59
N LYS A 236 -1.95 3.45 17.70
CA LYS A 236 -1.49 2.99 16.37
C LYS A 236 -0.44 1.89 16.47
N TYR A 237 0.50 2.00 17.43
CA TYR A 237 1.48 0.94 17.69
C TYR A 237 0.80 -0.39 18.06
N GLN A 238 -0.23 -0.37 18.90
CA GLN A 238 -0.95 -1.58 19.30
C GLN A 238 -1.64 -2.31 18.14
N ARG A 239 -1.99 -1.60 17.06
CA ARG A 239 -2.54 -2.22 15.84
C ARG A 239 -1.56 -3.20 15.17
N ASN A 240 -0.26 -3.15 15.48
CA ASN A 240 0.69 -4.17 15.03
C ASN A 240 0.28 -5.58 15.46
N TYR A 241 -0.30 -5.76 16.64
CA TYR A 241 -0.69 -7.07 17.15
C TYR A 241 -1.75 -7.69 16.25
N ASN A 242 -2.86 -6.98 16.05
CA ASN A 242 -3.95 -7.44 15.20
C ASN A 242 -3.48 -7.64 13.74
N PHE A 243 -2.71 -6.70 13.21
CA PHE A 243 -2.16 -6.79 11.86
C PHE A 243 -1.32 -8.05 11.65
N PHE A 244 -0.37 -8.35 12.54
CA PHE A 244 0.50 -9.53 12.38
C PHE A 244 -0.22 -10.85 12.69
N GLU A 245 -1.26 -10.84 13.52
CA GLU A 245 -2.13 -12.00 13.73
C GLU A 245 -2.89 -12.33 12.44
N ILE A 246 -3.58 -11.36 11.83
CA ILE A 246 -4.27 -11.51 10.54
C ILE A 246 -3.30 -11.93 9.45
N LEU A 247 -2.13 -11.28 9.36
CA LEU A 247 -1.11 -11.57 8.36
C LEU A 247 -0.62 -13.02 8.46
N GLU A 248 -0.29 -13.50 9.67
CA GLU A 248 0.18 -14.86 9.88
C GLU A 248 -0.94 -15.88 9.60
N GLU A 249 -2.19 -15.61 10.01
CA GLU A 249 -3.34 -16.47 9.73
C GLU A 249 -3.57 -16.63 8.21
N LYS A 250 -3.56 -15.53 7.45
CA LYS A 250 -3.72 -15.59 5.99
C LYS A 250 -2.60 -16.35 5.31
N LEU A 251 -1.34 -16.09 5.70
CA LEU A 251 -0.20 -16.82 5.14
C LEU A 251 -0.25 -18.33 5.48
N ALA A 252 -0.64 -18.68 6.70
CA ALA A 252 -0.80 -20.08 7.13
C ALA A 252 -1.95 -20.80 6.40
N GLY A 253 -2.98 -20.07 5.99
CA GLY A 253 -4.06 -20.60 5.14
C GLY A 253 -3.64 -20.91 3.70
N ILE A 254 -2.51 -20.34 3.24
CA ILE A 254 -2.01 -20.48 1.86
C ILE A 254 -0.79 -21.40 1.79
N LEU A 255 0.12 -21.32 2.78
CA LEU A 255 1.47 -21.89 2.72
C LEU A 255 1.86 -22.62 4.01
N ALA A 256 2.75 -23.62 3.88
CA ALA A 256 3.44 -24.19 5.03
C ALA A 256 4.36 -23.14 5.69
N LYS A 257 4.48 -23.21 7.02
CA LYS A 257 5.18 -22.22 7.86
C LYS A 257 6.62 -21.95 7.41
N GLU A 258 7.33 -22.98 7.01
CA GLU A 258 8.73 -22.92 6.58
C GLU A 258 8.92 -22.00 5.35
N LYS A 259 7.88 -21.83 4.53
CA LYS A 259 7.91 -20.96 3.35
C LYS A 259 7.76 -19.49 3.70
N TYR A 260 6.91 -19.14 4.66
CA TYR A 260 6.59 -17.73 4.94
C TYR A 260 7.27 -17.16 6.21
N GLU A 261 7.74 -17.98 7.14
CA GLU A 261 8.22 -17.50 8.45
C GLU A 261 9.30 -16.43 8.34
N LEU A 262 10.31 -16.61 7.48
CA LEU A 262 11.37 -15.62 7.31
C LEU A 262 10.87 -14.30 6.68
N HIS A 263 9.88 -14.36 5.79
CA HIS A 263 9.25 -13.21 5.18
C HIS A 263 8.42 -12.44 6.22
N LEU A 264 7.62 -13.14 7.01
CA LEU A 264 6.84 -12.58 8.12
C LEU A 264 7.75 -11.89 9.15
N LEU A 265 8.82 -12.56 9.58
CA LEU A 265 9.79 -11.99 10.51
C LEU A 265 10.53 -10.79 9.90
N ARG A 266 10.76 -10.77 8.59
CA ARG A 266 11.34 -9.60 7.89
C ARG A 266 10.37 -8.40 7.90
N SER A 267 9.09 -8.65 7.69
CA SER A 267 8.05 -7.65 7.86
C SER A 267 8.05 -7.10 9.30
N GLN A 268 8.07 -7.97 10.31
CA GLN A 268 8.18 -7.56 11.71
C GLN A 268 9.40 -6.67 11.97
N MET A 269 10.55 -6.94 11.34
CA MET A 269 11.73 -6.06 11.44
C MET A 269 11.46 -4.65 10.94
N LEU A 270 10.78 -4.52 9.80
CA LEU A 270 10.41 -3.23 9.22
C LEU A 270 9.50 -2.45 10.18
N TYR A 271 8.44 -3.11 10.65
CA TYR A 271 7.46 -2.47 11.56
C TYR A 271 8.06 -2.14 12.94
N PHE A 272 8.95 -2.97 13.48
CA PHE A 272 9.72 -2.64 14.67
C PHE A 272 10.51 -1.34 14.49
N ARG A 273 11.24 -1.22 13.37
CA ARG A 273 12.03 -0.02 13.06
C ARG A 273 11.13 1.20 12.83
N ASN A 274 10.03 1.03 12.10
CA ASN A 274 9.07 2.10 11.84
C ASN A 274 8.39 2.58 13.12
N SER A 275 8.11 1.68 14.06
CA SER A 275 7.58 2.03 15.38
C SER A 275 8.54 2.93 16.15
N ILE A 276 9.83 2.59 16.20
CA ILE A 276 10.84 3.43 16.84
C ILE A 276 10.97 4.79 16.14
N SER A 277 11.07 4.79 14.80
CA SER A 277 11.16 6.03 14.01
C SER A 277 9.90 6.89 14.18
N GLY A 278 8.72 6.30 14.18
CA GLY A 278 7.45 7.00 14.36
C GLY A 278 7.40 7.75 15.70
N PHE A 279 7.79 7.10 16.80
CA PHE A 279 7.85 7.76 18.10
C PHE A 279 8.94 8.82 18.19
N VAL A 280 10.09 8.62 17.51
CA VAL A 280 11.20 9.60 17.54
C VAL A 280 10.83 10.91 16.84
N HIS A 281 9.99 10.85 15.80
CA HIS A 281 9.58 12.02 15.02
C HIS A 281 8.23 12.60 15.45
N ASN A 282 7.63 12.05 16.51
CA ASN A 282 6.36 12.54 17.06
C ASN A 282 6.58 13.38 18.33
N ASN A 283 5.65 14.31 18.61
CA ASN A 283 5.67 15.16 19.81
C ASN A 283 5.12 14.38 21.03
N GLY A 284 5.99 13.66 21.76
CA GLY A 284 5.60 12.87 22.92
C GLY A 284 6.78 12.60 23.86
N ASN A 285 6.58 11.71 24.84
CA ASN A 285 7.66 11.22 25.71
C ASN A 285 8.49 10.16 24.96
N VAL A 286 9.25 10.61 23.97
CA VAL A 286 10.03 9.79 23.04
C VAL A 286 10.82 8.67 23.74
N LYS A 287 11.47 9.00 24.88
CA LYS A 287 12.32 8.02 25.57
C LYS A 287 11.50 6.87 26.19
N ASP A 288 10.33 7.18 26.74
CA ASP A 288 9.46 6.17 27.34
C ASP A 288 8.72 5.38 26.28
N ASP A 289 8.34 6.00 25.16
CA ASP A 289 7.70 5.30 24.05
C ASP A 289 8.66 4.34 23.35
N VAL A 290 9.90 4.77 23.10
CA VAL A 290 10.95 3.88 22.57
C VAL A 290 11.28 2.75 23.55
N ARG A 291 11.33 3.04 24.89
CA ARG A 291 11.51 2.01 25.92
C ARG A 291 10.37 0.99 25.90
N TYR A 292 9.13 1.45 25.72
CA TYR A 292 7.95 0.60 25.60
C TYR A 292 8.10 -0.40 24.43
N VAL A 293 8.43 0.09 23.23
CA VAL A 293 8.67 -0.76 22.05
C VAL A 293 9.79 -1.78 22.30
N LEU A 294 10.92 -1.34 22.87
CA LEU A 294 12.10 -2.21 23.09
C LEU A 294 11.86 -3.34 24.10
N ASN A 295 10.95 -3.15 25.04
CA ASN A 295 10.63 -4.14 26.06
C ASN A 295 9.40 -4.99 25.76
N ASP A 296 8.72 -4.70 24.64
CA ASP A 296 7.53 -5.42 24.26
C ASP A 296 7.85 -6.87 23.87
N ASN A 297 7.16 -7.81 24.52
CA ASN A 297 7.29 -9.24 24.26
C ASN A 297 6.83 -9.65 22.86
N PHE A 298 6.01 -8.80 22.20
CA PHE A 298 5.58 -9.00 20.81
C PHE A 298 6.77 -9.28 19.88
N TRP A 299 7.89 -8.59 20.06
CA TRP A 299 9.09 -8.75 19.23
C TRP A 299 10.01 -9.91 19.66
N LYS A 300 9.66 -10.65 20.72
CA LYS A 300 10.52 -11.73 21.24
C LYS A 300 10.79 -12.81 20.19
N ARG A 301 9.75 -13.21 19.43
CA ARG A 301 9.89 -14.21 18.35
C ARG A 301 10.86 -13.72 17.27
N LEU A 302 10.73 -12.48 16.82
CA LEU A 302 11.63 -11.85 15.86
C LEU A 302 13.10 -11.95 16.33
N PHE A 303 13.38 -11.47 17.53
CA PHE A 303 14.75 -11.41 18.04
C PHE A 303 15.36 -12.79 18.36
N SER A 304 14.55 -13.83 18.55
CA SER A 304 15.02 -15.20 18.80
C SER A 304 15.24 -16.02 17.52
N LEU A 305 14.36 -15.87 16.53
CA LEU A 305 14.35 -16.76 15.36
C LEU A 305 15.03 -16.17 14.12
N TYR A 306 15.00 -14.82 13.96
CA TYR A 306 15.50 -14.23 12.73
C TYR A 306 17.04 -14.33 12.61
N PRO A 307 17.58 -14.76 11.44
CA PRO A 307 19.02 -14.96 11.24
C PRO A 307 19.76 -13.64 10.95
N PHE A 308 19.85 -12.75 11.93
CA PHE A 308 20.46 -11.41 11.81
C PHE A 308 21.86 -11.41 11.20
N LYS A 309 22.64 -12.48 11.38
CA LYS A 309 23.99 -12.61 10.79
C LYS A 309 23.98 -12.58 9.25
N ARG A 310 22.85 -12.92 8.62
CA ARG A 310 22.68 -12.93 7.15
C ARG A 310 22.30 -11.57 6.58
N LEU A 311 22.02 -10.58 7.42
CA LEU A 311 21.66 -9.23 7.01
C LEU A 311 22.86 -8.43 6.48
N PRO A 312 22.62 -7.44 5.61
CA PRO A 312 23.60 -6.39 5.30
C PRO A 312 24.11 -5.69 6.56
N LEU A 313 25.38 -5.24 6.54
CA LEU A 313 26.07 -4.76 7.74
C LEU A 313 25.30 -3.67 8.50
N LYS A 314 24.78 -2.65 7.81
CA LYS A 314 24.01 -1.56 8.45
C LYS A 314 22.82 -2.07 9.24
N GLN A 315 22.02 -2.95 8.62
CA GLN A 315 20.84 -3.55 9.27
C GLN A 315 21.25 -4.45 10.43
N ARG A 316 22.29 -5.29 10.24
CA ARG A 316 22.82 -6.17 11.29
C ARG A 316 23.25 -5.37 12.53
N VAL A 317 23.98 -4.27 12.33
CA VAL A 317 24.39 -3.39 13.44
C VAL A 317 23.15 -2.82 14.16
N TYR A 318 22.20 -2.27 13.42
CA TYR A 318 20.97 -1.69 14.01
C TYR A 318 20.24 -2.69 14.93
N TYR A 319 19.95 -3.90 14.45
CA TYR A 319 19.22 -4.90 15.22
C TYR A 319 20.07 -5.53 16.35
N THR A 320 21.38 -5.60 16.18
CA THR A 320 22.28 -6.01 17.29
C THR A 320 22.24 -4.99 18.42
N LEU A 321 22.25 -3.69 18.10
CA LEU A 321 22.15 -2.62 19.08
C LEU A 321 20.74 -2.54 19.71
N ALA A 322 19.68 -2.85 18.96
CA ALA A 322 18.33 -2.93 19.50
C ALA A 322 18.20 -3.98 20.62
N LYS A 323 18.96 -5.09 20.54
CA LYS A 323 19.00 -6.12 21.62
C LYS A 323 19.54 -5.60 22.95
N LEU A 324 20.30 -4.49 22.95
CA LEU A 324 20.79 -3.84 24.19
C LEU A 324 19.66 -3.08 24.92
N LYS A 325 18.49 -2.96 24.31
CA LYS A 325 17.30 -2.29 24.87
C LYS A 325 17.57 -0.89 25.40
N SER A 326 18.51 -0.14 24.81
CA SER A 326 18.84 1.24 25.19
C SER A 326 17.99 2.24 24.39
N PRO A 327 17.00 2.93 24.99
CA PRO A 327 16.21 3.92 24.29
C PRO A 327 17.06 5.05 23.71
N THR A 328 18.03 5.55 24.46
CA THR A 328 18.91 6.65 24.04
C THR A 328 19.68 6.28 22.75
N LEU A 329 20.24 5.07 22.69
CA LEU A 329 20.97 4.61 21.52
C LEU A 329 20.03 4.49 20.30
N MET A 330 18.84 3.94 20.48
CA MET A 330 17.89 3.76 19.38
C MET A 330 17.34 5.09 18.86
N ILE A 331 17.16 6.08 19.75
CA ILE A 331 16.77 7.45 19.36
C ILE A 331 17.85 8.09 18.49
N ILE A 332 19.13 7.97 18.89
CA ILE A 332 20.26 8.48 18.09
C ILE A 332 20.27 7.83 16.72
N LEU A 333 20.16 6.50 16.65
CA LEU A 333 20.16 5.76 15.37
C LEU A 333 18.97 6.12 14.46
N ALA A 334 17.80 6.42 15.03
CA ALA A 334 16.64 6.84 14.25
C ALA A 334 16.79 8.25 13.67
N LYS A 335 17.51 9.14 14.33
CA LYS A 335 17.78 10.52 13.88
C LYS A 335 18.91 10.62 12.86
N LEU A 336 19.78 9.60 12.73
CA LEU A 336 20.89 9.57 11.78
C LEU A 336 20.47 9.08 10.36
N LYS A 337 19.20 8.86 10.14
CA LYS A 337 18.59 8.57 8.84
C LYS A 337 18.10 9.84 8.19
#